data_691558b3db431551ab4798c0825c6e77
#
_entry.id   691558b3db431551ab4798c0825c6e77
#
_cell.length_a   1.000
_cell.length_b   1.000
_cell.length_c   1.000
_cell.angle_alpha   90.00
_cell.angle_beta   90.00
_cell.angle_gamma   90.00
#
_symmetry.space_group_name_H-M   'P 1'
#
loop_
_entity.id
_entity.type
_entity.pdbx_description
1 polymer ?
#
loop_
_entity_poly.entity_id
_entity_poly.type
_entity_poly.pdbx_seq_one_letter_code
_entity_poly.pdbx_strand_id
1 'polypeptide(L)'
;MFRDGLRQLIDREPDLVVCGDAATADEAMRGIGETRPDLVIVDISLAGASGTDLIKGIKSQHEDLPMLVVSMHDESLYAERALRAGAMGYVMKQEPAKTVKSAIRKVLAGDMHLSEKLASSLVSRFMHGAPDQPARPIETLSDRELVVFRMLGQGKGTRQIAAEMEVTVATINSFRNRIKEKLNLKTSTELMLHAIQWVQGEASR
;
A
#
# COMPACT_ATOMS: atom_id res chain seq x y z
N MET A 1 5.65 15.43 -8.67
CA MET A 1 6.78 15.57 -7.73
C MET A 1 7.43 14.23 -7.35
N PHE A 2 6.78 13.25 -6.70
CA PHE A 2 7.43 11.95 -6.41
C PHE A 2 7.72 11.14 -7.68
N ARG A 3 6.75 11.02 -8.60
CA ARG A 3 6.93 10.32 -9.89
C ARG A 3 8.08 10.88 -10.71
N ASP A 4 8.22 12.20 -10.79
CA ASP A 4 9.30 12.85 -11.53
C ASP A 4 10.67 12.54 -10.91
N GLY A 5 10.75 12.55 -9.57
CA GLY A 5 11.97 12.19 -8.85
C GLY A 5 12.34 10.72 -9.06
N LEU A 6 11.35 9.81 -9.05
CA LEU A 6 11.55 8.40 -9.30
C LEU A 6 11.98 8.15 -10.75
N ARG A 7 11.37 8.83 -11.73
CA ARG A 7 11.80 8.80 -13.15
C ARG A 7 13.24 9.21 -13.27
N GLN A 8 13.63 10.37 -12.73
CA GLN A 8 15.02 10.83 -12.77
C GLN A 8 16.01 9.88 -12.10
N LEU A 9 15.58 9.20 -11.03
CA LEU A 9 16.38 8.21 -10.34
C LEU A 9 16.64 6.98 -11.22
N ILE A 10 15.61 6.50 -11.91
CA ILE A 10 15.67 5.32 -12.77
C ILE A 10 16.42 5.63 -14.08
N ASP A 11 16.10 6.75 -14.74
CA ASP A 11 16.70 7.13 -16.03
C ASP A 11 18.23 7.45 -15.95
N ARG A 12 18.77 7.57 -14.72
CA ARG A 12 20.23 7.67 -14.50
C ARG A 12 20.94 6.31 -14.53
N GLU A 13 20.20 5.21 -14.47
CA GLU A 13 20.78 3.87 -14.50
C GLU A 13 20.86 3.39 -15.96
N PRO A 14 22.04 2.89 -16.42
CA PRO A 14 22.24 2.53 -17.82
C PRO A 14 21.43 1.30 -18.26
N ASP A 15 20.94 0.53 -17.30
CA ASP A 15 20.20 -0.73 -17.49
C ASP A 15 18.68 -0.59 -17.27
N LEU A 16 18.19 0.62 -16.97
CA LEU A 16 16.78 0.87 -16.65
C LEU A 16 16.24 2.05 -17.48
N VAL A 17 14.97 1.98 -17.85
CA VAL A 17 14.25 3.07 -18.52
C VAL A 17 12.81 3.13 -18.04
N VAL A 18 12.29 4.34 -17.83
CA VAL A 18 10.86 4.51 -17.53
C VAL A 18 10.07 4.60 -18.84
N CYS A 19 9.40 3.51 -19.22
CA CYS A 19 8.62 3.43 -20.46
C CYS A 19 7.24 4.10 -20.37
N GLY A 20 6.76 4.41 -19.15
CA GLY A 20 5.48 5.10 -18.96
C GLY A 20 5.23 5.46 -17.50
N ASP A 21 4.24 6.32 -17.26
CA ASP A 21 3.69 6.61 -15.95
C ASP A 21 2.19 6.89 -16.02
N ALA A 22 1.47 6.66 -14.93
CA ALA A 22 0.03 6.82 -14.83
C ALA A 22 -0.37 7.51 -13.52
N ALA A 23 -1.42 8.30 -13.55
CA ALA A 23 -1.99 8.94 -12.37
C ALA A 23 -3.16 8.15 -11.78
N THR A 24 -3.83 7.32 -12.58
CA THR A 24 -5.00 6.54 -12.21
C THR A 24 -4.82 5.06 -12.55
N ALA A 25 -5.64 4.20 -11.94
CA ALA A 25 -5.63 2.77 -12.21
C ALA A 25 -5.97 2.46 -13.68
N ASP A 26 -6.93 3.17 -14.27
CA ASP A 26 -7.36 2.96 -15.66
C ASP A 26 -6.26 3.38 -16.65
N GLU A 27 -5.55 4.48 -16.37
CA GLU A 27 -4.37 4.88 -17.15
C GLU A 27 -3.26 3.85 -17.05
N ALA A 28 -3.01 3.32 -15.83
CA ALA A 28 -2.00 2.30 -15.60
C ALA A 28 -2.29 1.03 -16.41
N MET A 29 -3.54 0.53 -16.35
CA MET A 29 -3.93 -0.68 -17.09
C MET A 29 -3.77 -0.51 -18.61
N ARG A 30 -4.15 0.65 -19.17
CA ARG A 30 -3.95 0.96 -20.59
C ARG A 30 -2.46 1.04 -20.94
N GLY A 31 -1.69 1.79 -20.15
CA GLY A 31 -0.26 1.98 -20.36
C GLY A 31 0.52 0.68 -20.33
N ILE A 32 0.18 -0.27 -19.44
CA ILE A 32 0.78 -1.60 -19.38
C ILE A 32 0.56 -2.36 -20.70
N GLY A 33 -0.66 -2.32 -21.24
CA GLY A 33 -0.96 -2.97 -22.52
C GLY A 33 -0.20 -2.37 -23.71
N GLU A 34 0.01 -1.06 -23.70
CA GLU A 34 0.69 -0.32 -24.77
C GLU A 34 2.22 -0.46 -24.70
N THR A 35 2.80 -0.32 -23.50
CA THR A 35 4.26 -0.24 -23.32
C THR A 35 4.91 -1.58 -22.97
N ARG A 36 4.12 -2.56 -22.50
CA ARG A 36 4.58 -3.89 -22.07
C ARG A 36 5.81 -3.82 -21.16
N PRO A 37 5.70 -3.18 -19.99
CA PRO A 37 6.83 -3.01 -19.08
C PRO A 37 7.29 -4.36 -18.52
N ASP A 38 8.58 -4.47 -18.19
CA ASP A 38 9.14 -5.61 -17.46
C ASP A 38 8.84 -5.57 -15.97
N LEU A 39 8.46 -4.40 -15.44
CA LEU A 39 8.11 -4.19 -14.02
C LEU A 39 7.17 -3.00 -13.88
N VAL A 40 6.23 -3.11 -12.95
CA VAL A 40 5.36 -1.98 -12.56
C VAL A 40 5.67 -1.55 -11.12
N ILE A 41 5.90 -0.24 -10.93
CA ILE A 41 6.01 0.35 -9.60
C ILE A 41 4.66 0.95 -9.23
N VAL A 42 4.08 0.48 -8.11
CA VAL A 42 2.75 0.89 -7.64
C VAL A 42 2.87 1.70 -6.36
N ASP A 43 2.24 2.88 -6.33
CA ASP A 43 1.99 3.60 -5.09
C ASP A 43 0.64 3.13 -4.49
N ILE A 44 0.64 2.76 -3.20
CA ILE A 44 -0.60 2.39 -2.50
C ILE A 44 -1.57 3.58 -2.41
N SER A 45 -1.04 4.81 -2.35
CA SER A 45 -1.81 6.05 -2.17
C SER A 45 -2.35 6.63 -3.48
N LEU A 46 -2.65 5.83 -4.49
CA LEU A 46 -3.20 6.30 -5.77
C LEU A 46 -4.48 7.11 -5.61
N ALA A 47 -4.61 8.17 -6.39
CA ALA A 47 -5.83 8.96 -6.43
C ALA A 47 -7.00 8.12 -6.99
N GLY A 48 -8.11 8.05 -6.24
CA GLY A 48 -9.35 7.42 -6.69
C GLY A 48 -9.49 5.91 -6.44
N ALA A 49 -8.40 5.13 -6.42
CA ALA A 49 -8.41 3.67 -6.24
C ALA A 49 -7.46 3.21 -5.12
N SER A 50 -7.63 2.00 -4.63
CA SER A 50 -6.65 1.36 -3.75
C SER A 50 -5.50 0.79 -4.60
N GLY A 51 -4.25 1.02 -4.18
CA GLY A 51 -3.09 0.43 -4.84
C GLY A 51 -3.12 -1.10 -4.84
N THR A 52 -3.67 -1.73 -3.78
CA THR A 52 -3.84 -3.19 -3.74
C THR A 52 -4.89 -3.68 -4.73
N ASP A 53 -5.94 -2.90 -5.02
CA ASP A 53 -6.92 -3.27 -6.05
C ASP A 53 -6.32 -3.17 -7.45
N LEU A 54 -5.47 -2.17 -7.69
CA LEU A 54 -4.69 -2.09 -8.94
C LEU A 54 -3.75 -3.29 -9.10
N ILE A 55 -3.02 -3.69 -8.03
CA ILE A 55 -2.14 -4.86 -8.04
C ILE A 55 -2.92 -6.13 -8.40
N LYS A 56 -4.09 -6.35 -7.80
CA LYS A 56 -4.98 -7.49 -8.13
C LYS A 56 -5.45 -7.43 -9.59
N GLY A 57 -5.83 -6.23 -10.05
CA GLY A 57 -6.24 -6.01 -11.45
C GLY A 57 -5.12 -6.34 -12.44
N ILE A 58 -3.90 -5.87 -12.17
CA ILE A 58 -2.72 -6.20 -13.00
C ILE A 58 -2.47 -7.71 -12.94
N LYS A 59 -2.44 -8.32 -11.76
CA LYS A 59 -2.18 -9.76 -11.60
C LYS A 59 -3.19 -10.63 -12.32
N SER A 60 -4.45 -10.20 -12.42
CA SER A 60 -5.50 -10.96 -13.12
C SER A 60 -5.37 -10.93 -14.64
N GLN A 61 -4.75 -9.88 -15.22
CA GLN A 61 -4.60 -9.71 -16.67
C GLN A 61 -3.17 -9.99 -17.16
N HIS A 62 -2.19 -9.82 -16.29
CA HIS A 62 -0.75 -9.96 -16.55
C HIS A 62 -0.11 -10.75 -15.41
N GLU A 63 -0.37 -12.06 -15.39
CA GLU A 63 -0.01 -12.93 -14.26
C GLU A 63 1.49 -12.91 -13.93
N ASP A 64 2.34 -12.85 -14.94
CA ASP A 64 3.81 -12.89 -14.78
C ASP A 64 4.46 -11.50 -14.60
N LEU A 65 3.70 -10.41 -14.72
CA LEU A 65 4.25 -9.06 -14.62
C LEU A 65 4.64 -8.73 -13.18
N PRO A 66 5.95 -8.54 -12.90
CA PRO A 66 6.41 -8.25 -11.55
C PRO A 66 5.96 -6.85 -11.10
N MET A 67 5.59 -6.74 -9.83
CA MET A 67 5.13 -5.48 -9.24
C MET A 67 5.91 -5.15 -7.97
N LEU A 68 6.43 -3.94 -7.89
CA LEU A 68 7.09 -3.37 -6.72
C LEU A 68 6.23 -2.25 -6.13
N VAL A 69 5.91 -2.34 -4.85
CA VAL A 69 5.21 -1.25 -4.15
C VAL A 69 6.21 -0.25 -3.59
N VAL A 70 5.94 1.04 -3.82
CA VAL A 70 6.69 2.14 -3.21
C VAL A 70 5.70 3.09 -2.53
N SER A 71 5.73 3.17 -1.20
CA SER A 71 4.70 3.85 -0.42
C SER A 71 5.24 4.70 0.72
N MET A 72 4.49 5.74 1.13
CA MET A 72 4.73 6.49 2.37
C MET A 72 4.25 5.75 3.61
N HIS A 73 3.46 4.69 3.44
CA HIS A 73 2.87 3.94 4.54
C HIS A 73 3.84 2.92 5.11
N ASP A 74 3.71 2.67 6.41
CA ASP A 74 4.53 1.71 7.13
C ASP A 74 4.37 0.29 6.56
N GLU A 75 5.48 -0.39 6.30
CA GLU A 75 5.48 -1.72 5.70
C GLU A 75 4.78 -2.77 6.57
N SER A 76 4.83 -2.64 7.91
CA SER A 76 4.23 -3.59 8.84
C SER A 76 2.72 -3.78 8.63
N LEU A 77 2.06 -2.78 8.04
CA LEU A 77 0.61 -2.77 7.82
C LEU A 77 0.21 -3.08 6.38
N TYR A 78 0.99 -2.58 5.45
CA TYR A 78 0.60 -2.58 4.04
C TYR A 78 1.36 -3.59 3.19
N ALA A 79 2.58 -3.97 3.60
CA ALA A 79 3.39 -4.86 2.78
C ALA A 79 2.75 -6.25 2.65
N GLU A 80 2.25 -6.83 3.75
CA GLU A 80 1.57 -8.13 3.68
C GLU A 80 0.35 -8.10 2.76
N ARG A 81 -0.43 -7.01 2.79
CA ARG A 81 -1.58 -6.82 1.88
C ARG A 81 -1.14 -6.72 0.42
N ALA A 82 -0.07 -5.98 0.15
CA ALA A 82 0.50 -5.83 -1.18
C ALA A 82 1.01 -7.18 -1.72
N LEU A 83 1.71 -7.95 -0.89
CA LEU A 83 2.21 -9.29 -1.24
C LEU A 83 1.06 -10.26 -1.51
N ARG A 84 0.04 -10.30 -0.67
CA ARG A 84 -1.17 -11.12 -0.90
C ARG A 84 -1.93 -10.69 -2.16
N ALA A 85 -1.85 -9.43 -2.54
CA ALA A 85 -2.44 -8.94 -3.79
C ALA A 85 -1.62 -9.34 -5.04
N GLY A 86 -0.36 -9.74 -4.87
CA GLY A 86 0.53 -10.21 -5.95
C GLY A 86 1.77 -9.36 -6.18
N ALA A 87 2.07 -8.38 -5.31
CA ALA A 87 3.33 -7.65 -5.38
C ALA A 87 4.51 -8.56 -4.99
N MET A 88 5.68 -8.32 -5.58
CA MET A 88 6.92 -9.05 -5.29
C MET A 88 7.84 -8.28 -4.34
N GLY A 89 7.52 -7.04 -4.01
CA GLY A 89 8.31 -6.26 -3.07
C GLY A 89 7.60 -5.03 -2.55
N TYR A 90 8.14 -4.52 -1.45
CA TYR A 90 7.68 -3.30 -0.79
C TYR A 90 8.87 -2.46 -0.37
N VAL A 91 8.82 -1.16 -0.66
CA VAL A 91 9.83 -0.17 -0.29
C VAL A 91 9.13 1.07 0.24
N MET A 92 9.60 1.61 1.34
CA MET A 92 9.10 2.89 1.83
C MET A 92 9.71 4.05 1.03
N LYS A 93 8.89 5.08 0.71
CA LYS A 93 9.36 6.27 -0.04
C LYS A 93 10.48 7.05 0.67
N GLN A 94 10.66 6.80 1.97
CA GLN A 94 11.71 7.41 2.78
C GLN A 94 13.04 6.64 2.71
N GLU A 95 13.04 5.47 2.11
CA GLU A 95 14.24 4.67 1.92
C GLU A 95 15.24 5.36 0.99
N PRO A 96 16.56 5.15 1.22
CA PRO A 96 17.57 5.68 0.32
C PRO A 96 17.37 5.23 -1.13
N ALA A 97 17.69 6.10 -2.07
CA ALA A 97 17.57 5.82 -3.51
C ALA A 97 18.24 4.50 -3.94
N LYS A 98 19.35 4.12 -3.29
CA LYS A 98 20.03 2.84 -3.52
C LYS A 98 19.15 1.63 -3.20
N THR A 99 18.31 1.72 -2.17
CA THR A 99 17.37 0.65 -1.77
C THR A 99 16.31 0.45 -2.85
N VAL A 100 15.73 1.55 -3.36
CA VAL A 100 14.75 1.50 -4.45
C VAL A 100 15.34 0.85 -5.69
N LYS A 101 16.55 1.25 -6.11
CA LYS A 101 17.24 0.66 -7.27
C LYS A 101 17.56 -0.82 -7.08
N SER A 102 18.00 -1.21 -5.89
CA SER A 102 18.25 -2.62 -5.55
C SER A 102 16.97 -3.43 -5.57
N ALA A 103 15.85 -2.88 -5.06
CA ALA A 103 14.56 -3.52 -5.08
C ALA A 103 14.05 -3.76 -6.51
N ILE A 104 14.18 -2.75 -7.39
CA ILE A 104 13.82 -2.87 -8.81
C ILE A 104 14.57 -4.05 -9.44
N ARG A 105 15.90 -4.10 -9.30
CA ARG A 105 16.72 -5.17 -9.90
C ARG A 105 16.41 -6.55 -9.34
N LYS A 106 16.17 -6.67 -8.03
CA LYS A 106 15.76 -7.94 -7.41
C LYS A 106 14.43 -8.43 -7.99
N VAL A 107 13.45 -7.55 -8.06
CA VAL A 107 12.12 -7.92 -8.56
C VAL A 107 12.18 -8.25 -10.06
N LEU A 108 12.97 -7.55 -10.86
CA LEU A 108 13.23 -7.90 -12.27
C LEU A 108 13.93 -9.25 -12.43
N ALA A 109 14.76 -9.64 -11.46
CA ALA A 109 15.41 -10.95 -11.45
C ALA A 109 14.48 -12.09 -10.98
N GLY A 110 13.23 -11.78 -10.61
CA GLY A 110 12.26 -12.74 -10.09
C GLY A 110 12.33 -12.95 -8.57
N ASP A 111 13.19 -12.21 -7.88
CA ASP A 111 13.35 -12.32 -6.43
C ASP A 111 12.42 -11.37 -5.68
N MET A 112 12.00 -11.77 -4.48
CA MET A 112 11.24 -10.89 -3.60
C MET A 112 12.15 -9.85 -2.92
N HIS A 113 11.66 -8.62 -2.80
CA HIS A 113 12.31 -7.56 -2.02
C HIS A 113 11.48 -7.20 -0.79
N LEU A 114 11.94 -7.62 0.37
CA LEU A 114 11.32 -7.37 1.68
C LEU A 114 12.38 -6.85 2.64
N SER A 115 12.00 -6.03 3.63
CA SER A 115 12.88 -5.73 4.75
C SER A 115 13.12 -6.99 5.60
N GLU A 116 14.23 -7.03 6.30
CA GLU A 116 14.54 -8.14 7.21
C GLU A 116 13.46 -8.33 8.28
N LYS A 117 12.91 -7.22 8.80
CA LYS A 117 11.83 -7.24 9.79
C LYS A 117 10.57 -7.90 9.24
N LEU A 118 10.17 -7.54 8.03
CA LEU A 118 9.00 -8.12 7.38
C LEU A 118 9.21 -9.59 7.05
N ALA A 119 10.35 -9.94 6.48
CA ALA A 119 10.69 -11.32 6.15
C ALA A 119 10.67 -12.21 7.41
N SER A 120 11.30 -11.77 8.49
CA SER A 120 11.31 -12.48 9.78
C SER A 120 9.89 -12.64 10.36
N SER A 121 9.05 -11.61 10.24
CA SER A 121 7.66 -11.66 10.70
C SER A 121 6.83 -12.69 9.91
N LEU A 122 6.99 -12.72 8.59
CA LEU A 122 6.30 -13.68 7.73
C LEU A 122 6.74 -15.12 8.01
N VAL A 123 8.06 -15.35 8.14
CA VAL A 123 8.60 -16.68 8.49
C VAL A 123 8.09 -17.12 9.87
N SER A 124 8.12 -16.24 10.87
CA SER A 124 7.61 -16.55 12.20
C SER A 124 6.15 -16.96 12.18
N ARG A 125 5.31 -16.26 11.43
CA ARG A 125 3.89 -16.62 11.27
C ARG A 125 3.70 -17.97 10.58
N PHE A 126 4.51 -18.27 9.57
CA PHE A 126 4.46 -19.55 8.88
C PHE A 126 4.89 -20.71 9.79
N MET A 127 5.98 -20.52 10.55
CA MET A 127 6.53 -21.55 11.45
C MET A 127 5.61 -21.84 12.65
N HIS A 128 4.95 -20.83 13.20
CA HIS A 128 4.07 -21.02 14.36
C HIS A 128 2.64 -21.41 13.97
N GLY A 129 2.44 -21.76 12.69
CA GLY A 129 1.18 -22.34 12.24
C GLY A 129 0.00 -21.49 12.70
N ALA A 130 0.04 -20.18 12.46
CA ALA A 130 -1.18 -19.40 12.63
C ALA A 130 -2.19 -19.97 11.63
N PRO A 131 -3.09 -20.87 12.06
CA PRO A 131 -4.19 -21.27 11.20
C PRO A 131 -4.92 -19.98 10.83
N ASP A 132 -5.66 -19.98 9.77
CA ASP A 132 -6.60 -18.93 9.40
C ASP A 132 -7.25 -18.33 10.64
N GLN A 133 -6.53 -17.44 11.34
CA GLN A 133 -7.19 -16.64 12.35
C GLN A 133 -8.23 -15.86 11.59
N PRO A 134 -9.49 -15.89 12.03
CA PRO A 134 -10.54 -15.13 11.38
C PRO A 134 -9.98 -13.72 11.17
N ALA A 135 -9.98 -13.28 9.92
CA ALA A 135 -9.38 -12.02 9.48
C ALA A 135 -9.71 -10.97 10.53
N ARG A 136 -8.68 -10.39 11.15
CA ARG A 136 -8.93 -9.37 12.18
C ARG A 136 -9.89 -8.36 11.58
N PRO A 137 -10.93 -7.90 12.26
CA PRO A 137 -11.93 -7.02 11.66
C PRO A 137 -11.30 -5.86 10.87
N ILE A 138 -10.14 -5.39 11.29
CA ILE A 138 -9.34 -4.36 10.63
C ILE A 138 -8.79 -4.79 9.24
N GLU A 139 -8.62 -6.08 9.01
CA GLU A 139 -8.16 -6.60 7.70
C GLU A 139 -9.25 -6.49 6.62
N THR A 140 -10.50 -6.29 7.02
CA THR A 140 -11.64 -6.04 6.11
C THR A 140 -11.66 -4.61 5.56
N LEU A 141 -10.92 -3.69 6.18
CA LEU A 141 -10.82 -2.32 5.72
C LEU A 141 -10.02 -2.25 4.42
N SER A 142 -10.49 -1.47 3.45
CA SER A 142 -9.66 -1.11 2.29
C SER A 142 -8.45 -0.27 2.74
N ASP A 143 -7.42 -0.15 1.88
CA ASP A 143 -6.22 0.63 2.23
C ASP A 143 -6.56 2.08 2.60
N ARG A 144 -7.48 2.72 1.87
CA ARG A 144 -7.93 4.09 2.18
C ARG A 144 -8.69 4.18 3.49
N GLU A 145 -9.55 3.20 3.79
CA GLU A 145 -10.24 3.13 5.07
C GLU A 145 -9.25 2.91 6.21
N LEU A 146 -8.23 2.08 6.01
CA LEU A 146 -7.16 1.84 6.99
C LEU A 146 -6.33 3.11 7.23
N VAL A 147 -5.99 3.87 6.18
CA VAL A 147 -5.32 5.18 6.31
C VAL A 147 -6.17 6.13 7.17
N VAL A 148 -7.46 6.28 6.85
CA VAL A 148 -8.37 7.12 7.62
C VAL A 148 -8.47 6.64 9.07
N PHE A 149 -8.60 5.34 9.29
CA PHE A 149 -8.69 4.74 10.62
C PHE A 149 -7.43 5.02 11.45
N ARG A 150 -6.24 4.86 10.86
CA ARG A 150 -4.97 5.18 11.51
C ARG A 150 -4.86 6.66 11.88
N MET A 151 -5.20 7.55 10.95
CA MET A 151 -5.17 9.00 11.19
C MET A 151 -6.14 9.42 12.30
N LEU A 152 -7.32 8.80 12.38
CA LEU A 152 -8.25 8.99 13.50
C LEU A 152 -7.62 8.55 14.82
N GLY A 153 -6.95 7.38 14.84
CA GLY A 153 -6.23 6.87 16.01
C GLY A 153 -5.07 7.76 16.47
N GLN A 154 -4.48 8.51 15.53
CA GLN A 154 -3.47 9.54 15.81
C GLN A 154 -4.08 10.86 16.34
N GLY A 155 -5.40 10.94 16.51
CA GLY A 155 -6.11 12.13 17.00
C GLY A 155 -6.37 13.18 15.92
N LYS A 156 -6.18 12.89 14.63
CA LYS A 156 -6.43 13.85 13.56
C LYS A 156 -7.93 14.05 13.33
N GLY A 157 -8.32 15.31 13.19
CA GLY A 157 -9.71 15.68 12.87
C GLY A 157 -10.07 15.45 11.39
N THR A 158 -11.36 15.29 11.10
CA THR A 158 -11.86 15.00 9.73
C THR A 158 -11.37 16.00 8.67
N ARG A 159 -11.30 17.31 9.01
CA ARG A 159 -10.79 18.34 8.08
C ARG A 159 -9.30 18.18 7.80
N GLN A 160 -8.52 17.84 8.81
CA GLN A 160 -7.09 17.61 8.68
C GLN A 160 -6.81 16.37 7.84
N ILE A 161 -7.54 15.28 8.07
CA ILE A 161 -7.45 14.04 7.26
C ILE A 161 -7.80 14.33 5.80
N ALA A 162 -8.87 15.11 5.57
CA ALA A 162 -9.29 15.49 4.22
C ALA A 162 -8.20 16.26 3.46
N ALA A 163 -7.54 17.22 4.14
CA ALA A 163 -6.44 17.99 3.57
C ALA A 163 -5.22 17.11 3.26
N GLU A 164 -4.81 16.24 4.20
CA GLU A 164 -3.65 15.38 4.03
C GLU A 164 -3.85 14.30 2.93
N MET A 165 -5.09 13.84 2.76
CA MET A 165 -5.44 12.87 1.73
C MET A 165 -5.86 13.50 0.40
N GLU A 166 -5.87 14.83 0.29
CA GLU A 166 -6.30 15.61 -0.88
C GLU A 166 -7.71 15.24 -1.37
N VAL A 167 -8.63 15.03 -0.41
CA VAL A 167 -10.04 14.69 -0.67
C VAL A 167 -11.00 15.63 0.07
N THR A 168 -12.29 15.53 -0.23
CA THR A 168 -13.31 16.34 0.47
C THR A 168 -13.60 15.78 1.86
N VAL A 169 -14.10 16.66 2.75
CA VAL A 169 -14.60 16.26 4.08
C VAL A 169 -15.75 15.24 3.96
N ALA A 170 -16.59 15.37 2.92
CA ALA A 170 -17.65 14.41 2.63
C ALA A 170 -17.11 13.02 2.34
N THR A 171 -16.02 12.92 1.59
CA THR A 171 -15.32 11.67 1.29
C THR A 171 -14.82 11.00 2.57
N ILE A 172 -14.20 11.76 3.48
CA ILE A 172 -13.74 11.22 4.78
C ILE A 172 -14.92 10.73 5.63
N ASN A 173 -16.04 11.46 5.65
CA ASN A 173 -17.23 11.00 6.35
C ASN A 173 -17.79 9.71 5.76
N SER A 174 -17.74 9.54 4.46
CA SER A 174 -18.12 8.29 3.80
C SER A 174 -17.19 7.12 4.21
N PHE A 175 -15.88 7.34 4.27
CA PHE A 175 -14.94 6.34 4.79
C PHE A 175 -15.24 5.99 6.25
N ARG A 176 -15.47 6.99 7.12
CA ARG A 176 -15.82 6.75 8.53
C ARG A 176 -17.08 5.90 8.69
N ASN A 177 -18.09 6.12 7.86
CA ASN A 177 -19.31 5.31 7.91
C ASN A 177 -19.03 3.87 7.48
N ARG A 178 -18.32 3.65 6.36
CA ARG A 178 -17.93 2.31 5.91
C ARG A 178 -17.07 1.57 6.93
N ILE A 179 -16.12 2.28 7.59
CA ILE A 179 -15.30 1.70 8.64
C ILE A 179 -16.18 1.24 9.81
N LYS A 180 -17.14 2.07 10.26
CA LYS A 180 -18.09 1.70 11.32
C LYS A 180 -18.88 0.44 10.95
N GLU A 181 -19.41 0.39 9.74
CA GLU A 181 -20.14 -0.77 9.22
C GLU A 181 -19.28 -2.03 9.23
N LYS A 182 -18.07 -1.97 8.67
CA LYS A 182 -17.15 -3.10 8.58
C LYS A 182 -16.65 -3.61 9.94
N LEU A 183 -16.43 -2.67 10.89
CA LEU A 183 -15.99 -2.99 12.25
C LEU A 183 -17.15 -3.18 13.23
N ASN A 184 -18.40 -3.13 12.74
CA ASN A 184 -19.63 -3.25 13.57
C ASN A 184 -19.66 -2.23 14.73
N LEU A 185 -19.26 -0.97 14.47
CA LEU A 185 -19.24 0.12 15.43
C LEU A 185 -20.48 1.02 15.24
N LYS A 186 -21.14 1.41 16.34
CA LYS A 186 -22.40 2.18 16.28
C LYS A 186 -22.19 3.68 16.22
N THR A 187 -21.16 4.17 16.90
CA THR A 187 -20.96 5.62 17.09
C THR A 187 -19.60 6.09 16.58
N SER A 188 -19.49 7.40 16.34
CA SER A 188 -18.20 8.01 16.00
C SER A 188 -17.21 7.99 17.17
N THR A 189 -17.71 7.96 18.38
CA THR A 189 -16.90 7.86 19.61
C THR A 189 -16.29 6.46 19.72
N GLU A 190 -17.07 5.41 19.48
CA GLU A 190 -16.56 4.03 19.41
C GLU A 190 -15.48 3.87 18.34
N LEU A 191 -15.71 4.46 17.14
CA LEU A 191 -14.72 4.44 16.07
C LEU A 191 -13.40 5.10 16.52
N MET A 192 -13.48 6.27 17.16
CA MET A 192 -12.30 6.99 17.64
C MET A 192 -11.54 6.19 18.69
N LEU A 193 -12.24 5.67 19.70
CA LEU A 193 -11.63 4.86 20.77
C LEU A 193 -10.96 3.59 20.21
N HIS A 194 -11.65 2.91 19.30
CA HIS A 194 -11.12 1.71 18.66
C HIS A 194 -9.86 1.99 17.82
N ALA A 195 -9.85 3.13 17.10
CA ALA A 195 -8.71 3.58 16.34
C ALA A 195 -7.51 3.95 17.23
N ILE A 196 -7.74 4.64 18.35
CA ILE A 196 -6.69 4.99 19.33
C ILE A 196 -6.08 3.73 19.94
N GLN A 197 -6.90 2.80 20.41
CA GLN A 197 -6.44 1.54 21.01
C GLN A 197 -5.60 0.73 20.01
N TRP A 198 -6.03 0.70 18.76
CA TRP A 198 -5.32 -0.01 17.72
C TRP A 198 -3.94 0.60 17.45
N VAL A 199 -3.83 1.92 17.28
CA VAL A 199 -2.56 2.62 17.07
C VAL A 199 -1.62 2.44 18.25
N GLN A 200 -2.12 2.49 19.49
CA GLN A 200 -1.31 2.25 20.70
C GLN A 200 -0.80 0.81 20.78
N GLY A 201 -1.65 -0.16 20.42
CA GLY A 201 -1.25 -1.57 20.39
C GLY A 201 -0.23 -1.90 19.29
N GLU A 202 -0.16 -1.11 18.21
CA GLU A 202 0.87 -1.21 17.19
C GLU A 202 2.21 -0.61 17.64
N ALA A 203 2.17 0.51 18.35
CA ALA A 203 3.37 1.18 18.88
C ALA A 203 4.09 0.34 19.97
N SER A 204 3.40 -0.65 20.54
CA SER A 204 3.93 -1.53 21.61
C SER A 204 4.50 -2.87 21.08
N ARG A 205 4.54 -3.06 19.76
CA ARG A 205 5.08 -4.23 19.06
C ARG A 205 6.35 -3.89 18.30
#